data_f06a23eab98e0243276c5671ff22f201
#
_entry.id   f06a23eab98e0243276c5671ff22f201
#
_cell.length_a   1.000
_cell.length_b   1.000
_cell.length_c   1.000
_cell.angle_alpha   90.00
_cell.angle_beta   90.00
_cell.angle_gamma   90.00
#
_symmetry.space_group_name_H-M   'P 1'
#
loop_
_entity.id
_entity.type
_entity.pdbx_description
1 polymer ?
#
loop_
_entity_poly.entity_id
_entity_poly.type
_entity_poly.pdbx_seq_one_letter_code
_entity_poly.pdbx_strand_id
1 'polypeptide(L)'
;MLVRVNKCKSMVNIRAKKCRYEEKYFCEDAPQYHVAVAGLLLGISLHRDTSFPVGKVDMIKMYPMTFDEFQEVPHINMVWDSIPAQLAKENKKFIFGALKKGARVSEFEIAIQWLLDAGLIYQIYRITTPSVPLKFYEEISVFKLFVLDIGLMGAMADAPAESVIVADTLFKEYKGAFTELFVLTQLITEDLPIYYFSSNDSRVEIDLIVQKGATVVPIEVKAEENVHAKSLRTFIGKHPELKGLRLSMMPYQDQEWMENRPLYAVGNWV
;
A
#
# COMPACT_ATOMS: atom_id res chain seq x y z
N MET A 1 -12.87 1.64 22.01
CA MET A 1 -14.11 2.09 21.38
C MET A 1 -13.72 3.06 20.28
N LEU A 2 -14.05 2.75 19.06
CA LEU A 2 -13.75 3.59 17.88
C LEU A 2 -15.04 4.34 17.52
N VAL A 3 -14.96 5.64 17.39
CA VAL A 3 -16.11 6.45 16.96
C VAL A 3 -15.84 6.91 15.53
N ARG A 4 -16.70 6.51 14.60
CA ARG A 4 -16.64 6.94 13.19
C ARG A 4 -17.74 7.97 12.94
N VAL A 5 -17.38 9.12 12.42
CA VAL A 5 -18.34 10.16 12.01
C VAL A 5 -18.61 10.00 10.52
N ASN A 6 -19.85 9.67 10.15
CA ASN A 6 -20.26 9.45 8.76
C ASN A 6 -20.43 10.77 8.00
N LYS A 7 -19.78 10.87 6.87
CA LYS A 7 -19.92 11.86 5.76
C LYS A 7 -18.76 12.82 5.48
N CYS A 8 -17.52 12.41 5.58
CA CYS A 8 -16.43 13.30 5.19
C CYS A 8 -15.35 12.60 4.36
N LYS A 9 -14.64 13.30 3.47
CA LYS A 9 -13.71 12.73 2.48
C LYS A 9 -12.22 12.71 2.88
N SER A 10 -11.84 13.17 4.06
CA SER A 10 -10.44 13.12 4.52
C SER A 10 -10.33 12.80 6.01
N MET A 11 -9.29 12.08 6.41
CA MET A 11 -9.03 11.69 7.81
C MET A 11 -8.13 12.73 8.48
N VAL A 12 -8.57 13.28 9.60
CA VAL A 12 -7.76 14.17 10.45
C VAL A 12 -7.46 13.47 11.76
N ASN A 13 -6.19 13.38 12.14
CA ASN A 13 -5.76 12.75 13.38
C ASN A 13 -5.68 13.80 14.50
N ILE A 14 -6.59 13.72 15.48
CA ILE A 14 -6.69 14.68 16.58
C ILE A 14 -6.21 14.01 17.87
N ARG A 15 -5.17 14.56 18.51
CA ARG A 15 -4.68 14.08 19.82
C ARG A 15 -5.68 14.36 20.94
N ALA A 16 -6.05 13.33 21.68
CA ALA A 16 -7.17 13.18 22.63
C ALA A 16 -7.27 14.13 23.85
N LYS A 17 -6.60 15.28 23.91
CA LYS A 17 -6.63 16.15 25.10
C LYS A 17 -7.72 17.25 25.11
N LYS A 18 -8.49 17.44 24.02
CA LYS A 18 -9.46 18.57 23.93
C LYS A 18 -10.76 18.23 23.17
N CYS A 19 -11.19 16.97 23.18
CA CYS A 19 -12.24 16.45 22.27
C CYS A 19 -13.68 16.97 22.49
N ARG A 20 -14.00 17.66 23.57
CA ARG A 20 -15.41 17.93 23.94
C ARG A 20 -16.13 18.98 23.07
N TYR A 21 -15.38 19.88 22.43
CA TYR A 21 -15.94 20.91 21.51
C TYR A 21 -15.72 20.59 20.02
N GLU A 22 -14.80 19.71 19.73
CA GLU A 22 -14.32 19.47 18.36
C GLU A 22 -15.23 18.51 17.59
N GLU A 23 -15.89 17.55 18.26
CA GLU A 23 -16.81 16.60 17.60
C GLU A 23 -18.03 17.29 17.00
N LYS A 24 -18.63 18.25 17.73
CA LYS A 24 -19.75 19.04 17.24
C LYS A 24 -19.34 19.93 16.07
N TYR A 25 -18.18 20.55 16.16
CA TYR A 25 -17.61 21.35 15.08
C TYR A 25 -17.46 20.55 13.79
N PHE A 26 -16.81 19.37 13.85
CA PHE A 26 -16.62 18.55 12.66
C PHE A 26 -17.91 18.01 12.06
N CYS A 27 -18.94 17.81 12.86
CA CYS A 27 -20.25 17.38 12.36
C CYS A 27 -21.07 18.49 11.72
N GLU A 28 -20.99 19.72 12.23
CA GLU A 28 -21.88 20.83 11.85
C GLU A 28 -21.15 21.86 10.98
N ASP A 29 -19.93 22.25 11.33
CA ASP A 29 -19.20 23.33 10.69
C ASP A 29 -18.15 22.85 9.68
N ALA A 30 -17.73 21.59 9.77
CA ALA A 30 -16.72 21.01 8.90
C ALA A 30 -17.08 19.58 8.44
N PRO A 31 -18.28 19.38 7.82
CA PRO A 31 -18.80 18.06 7.45
C PRO A 31 -18.01 17.35 6.35
N GLN A 32 -17.01 18.01 5.75
CA GLN A 32 -16.11 17.45 4.76
C GLN A 32 -15.04 16.52 5.36
N TYR A 33 -14.87 16.52 6.71
CA TYR A 33 -13.84 15.71 7.35
C TYR A 33 -14.43 14.46 8.03
N HIS A 34 -13.77 13.32 7.87
CA HIS A 34 -14.04 12.12 8.67
C HIS A 34 -13.20 12.18 9.95
N VAL A 35 -13.84 12.08 11.09
CA VAL A 35 -13.17 12.06 12.38
C VAL A 35 -13.35 10.70 13.02
N ALA A 36 -12.25 10.03 13.37
CA ALA A 36 -12.24 8.82 14.15
C ALA A 36 -11.57 9.09 15.50
N VAL A 37 -12.25 8.78 16.59
CA VAL A 37 -11.73 8.95 17.94
C VAL A 37 -11.72 7.60 18.65
N ALA A 38 -10.59 7.24 19.25
CA ALA A 38 -10.44 6.00 20.01
C ALA A 38 -10.12 6.30 21.48
N GLY A 39 -10.75 5.59 22.40
CA GLY A 39 -10.47 5.74 23.84
C GLY A 39 -11.16 4.68 24.70
N LEU A 40 -10.53 4.32 25.83
CA LEU A 40 -11.05 3.34 26.79
C LEU A 40 -12.28 3.82 27.56
N LEU A 41 -12.45 5.14 27.74
CA LEU A 41 -13.50 5.75 28.55
C LEU A 41 -14.33 6.78 27.79
N LEU A 42 -14.34 6.71 26.47
CA LEU A 42 -15.06 7.69 25.64
C LEU A 42 -16.54 7.78 26.00
N GLY A 43 -17.19 6.63 26.29
CA GLY A 43 -18.59 6.58 26.70
C GLY A 43 -18.89 7.30 28.02
N ILE A 44 -17.95 7.30 28.98
CA ILE A 44 -18.15 7.93 30.29
C ILE A 44 -17.90 9.45 30.22
N SER A 45 -16.95 9.90 29.41
CA SER A 45 -16.64 11.32 29.26
C SER A 45 -17.65 12.07 28.38
N LEU A 46 -18.34 11.35 27.47
CA LEU A 46 -19.38 11.93 26.61
C LEU A 46 -20.73 12.14 27.33
N HIS A 47 -20.99 11.45 28.47
CA HIS A 47 -22.31 11.44 29.10
C HIS A 47 -22.52 12.43 30.25
N ARG A 48 -21.54 13.27 30.57
CA ARG A 48 -21.66 14.12 31.78
C ARG A 48 -22.34 15.46 31.59
N ASP A 49 -22.86 15.92 30.51
CA ASP A 49 -23.61 17.16 30.36
C ASP A 49 -23.93 17.56 28.91
N THR A 50 -23.85 16.65 27.94
CA THR A 50 -24.22 16.96 26.56
C THR A 50 -24.99 15.80 25.91
N SER A 51 -26.07 16.14 25.22
CA SER A 51 -26.85 15.23 24.39
C SER A 51 -25.92 14.61 23.33
N PHE A 52 -25.90 13.29 23.25
CA PHE A 52 -25.17 12.55 22.24
C PHE A 52 -25.76 12.91 20.84
N PRO A 53 -24.96 13.26 19.83
CA PRO A 53 -25.48 13.61 18.50
C PRO A 53 -26.03 12.38 17.80
N VAL A 54 -27.29 12.05 18.07
CA VAL A 54 -27.99 10.90 17.48
C VAL A 54 -27.97 11.00 15.95
N GLY A 55 -27.55 9.94 15.28
CA GLY A 55 -27.52 9.86 13.82
C GLY A 55 -26.31 10.52 13.13
N LYS A 56 -25.38 11.12 13.90
CA LYS A 56 -24.15 11.74 13.36
C LYS A 56 -22.88 10.98 13.72
N VAL A 57 -22.95 10.05 14.67
CA VAL A 57 -21.82 9.31 15.20
C VAL A 57 -22.12 7.82 15.23
N ASP A 58 -21.28 7.03 14.61
CA ASP A 58 -21.32 5.57 14.67
C ASP A 58 -20.36 5.09 15.77
N MET A 59 -20.88 4.39 16.78
CA MET A 59 -20.07 3.82 17.85
C MET A 59 -19.74 2.36 17.57
N ILE A 60 -18.46 2.08 17.38
CA ILE A 60 -17.96 0.71 17.26
C ILE A 60 -17.39 0.28 18.61
N LYS A 61 -17.98 -0.74 19.21
CA LYS A 61 -17.50 -1.31 20.46
C LYS A 61 -16.39 -2.31 20.15
N MET A 62 -15.19 -2.02 20.62
CA MET A 62 -14.08 -2.99 20.57
C MET A 62 -14.12 -3.87 21.84
N TYR A 63 -13.99 -5.17 21.63
CA TYR A 63 -13.87 -6.16 22.69
C TYR A 63 -12.40 -6.57 22.84
N PRO A 64 -12.01 -7.15 23.99
CA PRO A 64 -10.74 -7.87 24.09
C PRO A 64 -10.68 -8.97 23.04
N MET A 65 -9.45 -9.26 22.60
CA MET A 65 -9.18 -10.33 21.64
C MET A 65 -9.76 -11.68 22.14
N THR A 66 -10.42 -12.41 21.26
CA THR A 66 -10.91 -13.76 21.53
C THR A 66 -9.74 -14.75 21.55
N PHE A 67 -9.97 -15.95 22.04
CA PHE A 67 -8.95 -17.01 22.06
C PHE A 67 -8.52 -17.41 20.64
N ASP A 68 -9.47 -17.48 19.70
CA ASP A 68 -9.20 -17.80 18.29
C ASP A 68 -8.34 -16.71 17.64
N GLU A 69 -8.67 -15.44 17.87
CA GLU A 69 -7.86 -14.30 17.43
C GLU A 69 -6.45 -14.35 18.02
N PHE A 70 -6.32 -14.73 19.29
CA PHE A 70 -5.01 -14.87 19.95
C PHE A 70 -4.15 -15.97 19.31
N GLN A 71 -4.75 -17.05 18.81
CA GLN A 71 -4.04 -18.13 18.12
C GLN A 71 -3.44 -17.67 16.78
N GLU A 72 -4.03 -16.67 16.12
CA GLU A 72 -3.53 -16.11 14.86
C GLU A 72 -2.35 -15.14 15.03
N VAL A 73 -2.11 -14.60 16.24
CA VAL A 73 -1.03 -13.63 16.49
C VAL A 73 0.34 -14.11 16.00
N PRO A 74 0.77 -15.36 16.21
CA PRO A 74 2.04 -15.84 15.70
C PRO A 74 2.13 -15.81 14.16
N HIS A 75 1.04 -16.15 13.47
CA HIS A 75 0.96 -16.13 12.00
C HIS A 75 1.00 -14.70 11.47
N ILE A 76 0.28 -13.78 12.14
CA ILE A 76 0.32 -12.34 11.81
C ILE A 76 1.74 -11.80 11.90
N ASN A 77 2.45 -12.08 13.01
CA ASN A 77 3.83 -11.65 13.20
C ASN A 77 4.77 -12.27 12.14
N MET A 78 4.62 -13.56 11.83
CA MET A 78 5.44 -14.21 10.80
C MET A 78 5.25 -13.57 9.42
N VAL A 79 4.01 -13.28 9.02
CA VAL A 79 3.73 -12.55 7.77
C VAL A 79 4.37 -11.17 7.83
N TRP A 80 4.07 -10.39 8.86
CA TRP A 80 4.53 -9.03 9.05
C TRP A 80 6.05 -8.91 8.96
N ASP A 81 6.77 -9.65 9.79
CA ASP A 81 8.23 -9.59 9.88
C ASP A 81 8.93 -10.03 8.56
N SER A 82 8.25 -10.84 7.76
CA SER A 82 8.81 -11.34 6.50
C SER A 82 8.77 -10.33 5.35
N ILE A 83 7.87 -9.33 5.39
CA ILE A 83 7.59 -8.45 4.24
C ILE A 83 8.85 -7.72 3.75
N PRO A 84 9.65 -7.03 4.60
CA PRO A 84 10.83 -6.33 4.12
C PRO A 84 11.82 -7.22 3.40
N ALA A 85 12.10 -8.40 3.97
CA ALA A 85 13.03 -9.36 3.38
C ALA A 85 12.52 -9.98 2.07
N GLN A 86 11.20 -10.09 1.89
CA GLN A 86 10.62 -10.58 0.63
C GLN A 86 10.62 -9.51 -0.46
N LEU A 87 10.36 -8.24 -0.10
CA LEU A 87 10.41 -7.11 -1.01
C LEU A 87 11.84 -6.76 -1.47
N ALA A 88 12.85 -7.10 -0.68
CA ALA A 88 14.26 -6.89 -1.02
C ALA A 88 14.79 -7.84 -2.10
N LYS A 89 14.08 -8.95 -2.39
CA LYS A 89 14.49 -9.91 -3.42
C LYS A 89 14.20 -9.39 -4.83
N GLU A 90 14.91 -9.89 -5.82
CA GLU A 90 14.65 -9.59 -7.24
C GLU A 90 13.19 -9.93 -7.61
N ASN A 91 12.73 -11.12 -7.22
CA ASN A 91 11.33 -11.51 -7.35
C ASN A 91 10.61 -11.21 -6.04
N LYS A 92 9.90 -10.10 -6.00
CA LYS A 92 9.16 -9.57 -4.84
C LYS A 92 7.84 -10.29 -4.59
N LYS A 93 7.56 -11.39 -5.31
CA LYS A 93 6.39 -12.24 -5.09
C LYS A 93 6.40 -12.78 -3.66
N PHE A 94 5.26 -12.72 -2.98
CA PHE A 94 5.13 -13.28 -1.64
C PHE A 94 5.24 -14.82 -1.67
N ILE A 95 6.14 -15.36 -0.85
CA ILE A 95 6.45 -16.78 -0.80
C ILE A 95 6.16 -17.31 0.60
N PHE A 96 5.12 -18.11 0.76
CA PHE A 96 4.74 -18.72 2.04
C PHE A 96 5.85 -19.60 2.63
N GLY A 97 6.60 -20.31 1.79
CA GLY A 97 7.73 -21.13 2.22
C GLY A 97 8.88 -20.34 2.86
N ALA A 98 8.91 -19.01 2.70
CA ALA A 98 9.87 -18.14 3.39
C ALA A 98 9.48 -17.88 4.85
N LEU A 99 8.20 -18.06 5.21
CA LEU A 99 7.72 -17.93 6.59
C LEU A 99 8.15 -19.13 7.44
N LYS A 100 7.92 -20.31 6.91
CA LYS A 100 8.22 -21.57 7.59
C LYS A 100 8.32 -22.68 6.56
N LYS A 101 9.21 -23.65 6.76
CA LYS A 101 9.34 -24.81 5.89
C LYS A 101 8.01 -25.59 5.83
N GLY A 102 7.47 -25.77 4.62
CA GLY A 102 6.21 -26.46 4.39
C GLY A 102 4.96 -25.64 4.72
N ALA A 103 5.07 -24.31 4.88
CA ALA A 103 3.94 -23.41 5.08
C ALA A 103 2.91 -23.54 3.95
N ARG A 104 1.64 -23.66 4.33
CA ARG A 104 0.51 -23.71 3.39
C ARG A 104 -0.20 -22.36 3.35
N VAL A 105 -0.74 -22.02 2.20
CA VAL A 105 -1.50 -20.78 1.99
C VAL A 105 -2.62 -20.64 3.05
N SER A 106 -3.41 -21.69 3.26
CA SER A 106 -4.53 -21.72 4.21
C SER A 106 -4.16 -21.43 5.67
N GLU A 107 -2.88 -21.61 6.05
CA GLU A 107 -2.43 -21.30 7.42
C GLU A 107 -2.26 -19.79 7.65
N PHE A 108 -2.08 -19.01 6.58
CA PHE A 108 -1.72 -17.60 6.67
C PHE A 108 -2.75 -16.65 6.03
N GLU A 109 -3.79 -17.18 5.37
CA GLU A 109 -4.83 -16.36 4.73
C GLU A 109 -5.50 -15.41 5.73
N ILE A 110 -5.87 -15.93 6.91
CA ILE A 110 -6.50 -15.15 7.97
C ILE A 110 -5.54 -14.06 8.47
N ALA A 111 -4.28 -14.41 8.67
CA ALA A 111 -3.26 -13.47 9.12
C ALA A 111 -3.04 -12.32 8.12
N ILE A 112 -2.99 -12.63 6.81
CA ILE A 112 -2.90 -11.63 5.75
C ILE A 112 -4.16 -10.75 5.75
N GLN A 113 -5.34 -11.35 5.83
CA GLN A 113 -6.60 -10.61 5.87
C GLN A 113 -6.66 -9.64 7.06
N TRP A 114 -6.21 -10.07 8.24
CA TRP A 114 -6.12 -9.20 9.42
C TRP A 114 -5.25 -7.97 9.18
N LEU A 115 -4.08 -8.14 8.56
CA LEU A 115 -3.19 -7.04 8.24
C LEU A 115 -3.78 -6.09 7.17
N LEU A 116 -4.52 -6.63 6.20
CA LEU A 116 -5.25 -5.87 5.20
C LEU A 116 -6.39 -5.05 5.83
N ASP A 117 -7.22 -5.68 6.66
CA ASP A 117 -8.35 -5.03 7.33
C ASP A 117 -7.90 -3.96 8.34
N ALA A 118 -6.72 -4.18 8.95
CA ALA A 118 -6.07 -3.18 9.80
C ALA A 118 -5.46 -2.01 9.00
N GLY A 119 -5.39 -2.12 7.65
CA GLY A 119 -4.78 -1.12 6.79
C GLY A 119 -3.26 -1.01 6.95
N LEU A 120 -2.60 -2.06 7.42
CA LEU A 120 -1.15 -2.09 7.66
C LEU A 120 -0.36 -2.54 6.44
N ILE A 121 -1.01 -3.24 5.51
CA ILE A 121 -0.40 -3.73 4.28
C ILE A 121 -1.30 -3.49 3.07
N TYR A 122 -0.68 -3.51 1.89
CA TYR A 122 -1.34 -3.57 0.59
C TYR A 122 -1.00 -4.87 -0.11
N GLN A 123 -1.98 -5.48 -0.76
CA GLN A 123 -1.82 -6.70 -1.54
C GLN A 123 -2.00 -6.37 -3.02
N ILE A 124 -0.95 -6.58 -3.82
CA ILE A 124 -0.92 -6.27 -5.25
C ILE A 124 -0.83 -7.58 -6.02
N TYR A 125 -1.87 -7.92 -6.77
CA TYR A 125 -1.96 -9.16 -7.52
C TYR A 125 -1.23 -9.11 -8.85
N ARG A 126 -0.75 -10.28 -9.30
CA ARG A 126 -0.24 -10.45 -10.65
C ARG A 126 -1.40 -10.47 -11.64
N ILE A 127 -1.18 -9.91 -12.83
CA ILE A 127 -2.04 -10.14 -13.99
C ILE A 127 -1.32 -11.00 -15.02
N THR A 128 -2.09 -11.78 -15.77
CA THR A 128 -1.60 -12.62 -16.85
C THR A 128 -1.56 -11.90 -18.19
N THR A 129 -2.45 -10.93 -18.39
CA THR A 129 -2.61 -10.18 -19.64
C THR A 129 -2.93 -8.71 -19.34
N PRO A 130 -2.25 -7.75 -20.00
CA PRO A 130 -2.46 -6.33 -19.74
C PRO A 130 -3.63 -5.76 -20.58
N SER A 131 -4.82 -6.34 -20.44
CA SER A 131 -6.03 -5.93 -21.17
C SER A 131 -7.14 -5.50 -20.22
N VAL A 132 -7.92 -4.50 -20.63
CA VAL A 132 -9.04 -3.96 -19.83
C VAL A 132 -10.26 -4.89 -19.93
N PRO A 133 -10.94 -5.19 -18.84
CA PRO A 133 -10.63 -4.85 -17.44
C PRO A 133 -9.53 -5.75 -16.85
N LEU A 134 -8.51 -5.16 -16.24
CA LEU A 134 -7.37 -5.91 -15.65
C LEU A 134 -7.82 -6.96 -14.62
N LYS A 135 -8.91 -6.69 -13.92
CA LYS A 135 -9.50 -7.60 -12.92
C LYS A 135 -9.80 -9.01 -13.47
N PHE A 136 -10.13 -9.15 -14.74
CA PHE A 136 -10.39 -10.46 -15.33
C PHE A 136 -9.14 -11.31 -15.54
N TYR A 137 -7.97 -10.68 -15.53
CA TYR A 137 -6.68 -11.32 -15.72
C TYR A 137 -5.88 -11.46 -14.42
N GLU A 138 -6.50 -11.14 -13.29
CA GLU A 138 -5.92 -11.25 -11.97
C GLU A 138 -5.67 -12.71 -11.60
N GLU A 139 -4.47 -12.98 -11.09
CA GLU A 139 -4.09 -14.29 -10.54
C GLU A 139 -4.02 -14.21 -9.02
N ILE A 140 -5.11 -14.61 -8.37
CA ILE A 140 -5.32 -14.47 -6.91
C ILE A 140 -4.23 -15.18 -6.08
N SER A 141 -3.66 -16.27 -6.61
CA SER A 141 -2.63 -17.05 -5.91
C SER A 141 -1.24 -16.43 -5.96
N VAL A 142 -1.05 -15.34 -6.72
CA VAL A 142 0.25 -14.73 -6.96
C VAL A 142 0.19 -13.24 -6.72
N PHE A 143 0.83 -12.78 -5.63
CA PHE A 143 0.76 -11.39 -5.20
C PHE A 143 2.06 -10.92 -4.54
N LYS A 144 2.21 -9.62 -4.41
CA LYS A 144 3.19 -8.94 -3.57
C LYS A 144 2.48 -8.35 -2.35
N LEU A 145 3.16 -8.31 -1.19
CA LEU A 145 2.69 -7.59 -0.01
C LEU A 145 3.60 -6.39 0.22
N PHE A 146 3.01 -5.23 0.38
CA PHE A 146 3.69 -3.98 0.73
C PHE A 146 3.17 -3.48 2.07
N VAL A 147 4.04 -2.87 2.87
CA VAL A 147 3.63 -2.20 4.11
C VAL A 147 3.00 -0.84 3.81
N LEU A 148 2.31 -0.28 4.79
CA LEU A 148 1.54 0.97 4.66
C LEU A 148 2.36 2.15 4.17
N ASP A 149 3.60 2.32 4.65
CA ASP A 149 4.46 3.45 4.29
C ASP A 149 5.97 3.13 4.41
N ILE A 150 6.78 4.04 3.86
CA ILE A 150 8.24 3.93 3.81
C ILE A 150 8.86 4.00 5.20
N GLY A 151 8.36 4.85 6.09
CA GLY A 151 8.88 5.00 7.45
C GLY A 151 8.70 3.71 8.24
N LEU A 152 7.53 3.08 8.09
CA LEU A 152 7.23 1.78 8.70
C LEU A 152 8.15 0.70 8.15
N MET A 153 8.35 0.64 6.83
CA MET A 153 9.29 -0.29 6.21
C MET A 153 10.72 -0.10 6.71
N GLY A 154 11.15 1.15 6.87
CA GLY A 154 12.45 1.49 7.44
C GLY A 154 12.62 1.01 8.87
N ALA A 155 11.61 1.22 9.71
CA ALA A 155 11.60 0.75 11.09
C ALA A 155 11.62 -0.78 11.19
N MET A 156 10.85 -1.47 10.34
CA MET A 156 10.83 -2.95 10.30
C MET A 156 12.15 -3.56 9.80
N ALA A 157 12.88 -2.84 8.96
CA ALA A 157 14.18 -3.27 8.44
C ALA A 157 15.36 -2.83 9.31
N ASP A 158 15.12 -2.21 10.48
CA ASP A 158 16.15 -1.58 11.32
C ASP A 158 17.07 -0.64 10.53
N ALA A 159 16.50 0.02 9.50
CA ALA A 159 17.26 0.87 8.59
C ALA A 159 17.63 2.19 9.31
N PRO A 160 18.94 2.55 9.44
CA PRO A 160 19.32 3.82 9.99
C PRO A 160 18.75 4.97 9.15
N ALA A 161 18.12 5.97 9.79
CA ALA A 161 17.49 7.10 9.09
C ALA A 161 18.47 7.82 8.15
N GLU A 162 19.74 7.90 8.55
CA GLU A 162 20.83 8.50 7.78
C GLU A 162 21.09 7.76 6.46
N SER A 163 21.00 6.43 6.45
CA SER A 163 21.24 5.60 5.26
C SER A 163 20.08 5.60 4.27
N VAL A 164 18.87 5.93 4.71
CA VAL A 164 17.71 6.14 3.83
C VAL A 164 17.82 7.48 3.08
N ILE A 165 18.40 8.50 3.75
CA ILE A 165 18.54 9.86 3.22
C ILE A 165 19.83 10.02 2.39
N VAL A 166 20.93 9.43 2.86
CA VAL A 166 22.23 9.50 2.17
C VAL A 166 22.32 8.33 1.20
N ALA A 167 22.55 8.60 -0.06
CA ALA A 167 22.69 7.61 -1.14
C ALA A 167 23.98 6.76 -0.96
N ASP A 168 24.09 6.04 0.16
CA ASP A 168 25.24 5.21 0.47
C ASP A 168 25.14 3.85 -0.24
N THR A 169 26.29 3.33 -0.66
CA THR A 169 26.44 2.07 -1.42
C THR A 169 25.90 0.85 -0.69
N LEU A 170 25.80 0.90 0.64
CA LEU A 170 25.28 -0.18 1.48
C LEU A 170 23.76 -0.42 1.32
N PHE A 171 23.02 0.56 0.80
CA PHE A 171 21.56 0.52 0.68
C PHE A 171 21.04 0.16 -0.72
N LYS A 172 21.94 -0.17 -1.68
CA LYS A 172 21.54 -0.41 -3.08
C LYS A 172 20.49 -1.51 -3.24
N GLU A 173 20.60 -2.61 -2.50
CA GLU A 173 19.68 -3.76 -2.60
C GLU A 173 18.27 -3.41 -2.12
N TYR A 174 18.15 -2.58 -1.08
CA TYR A 174 16.85 -2.19 -0.52
C TYR A 174 16.25 -0.95 -1.18
N LYS A 175 17.08 -0.12 -1.83
CA LYS A 175 16.65 1.14 -2.45
C LYS A 175 15.53 0.93 -3.47
N GLY A 176 15.59 -0.16 -4.25
CA GLY A 176 14.54 -0.51 -5.19
C GLY A 176 13.18 -0.77 -4.52
N ALA A 177 13.18 -1.55 -3.42
CA ALA A 177 11.95 -1.85 -2.68
C ALA A 177 11.32 -0.61 -2.04
N PHE A 178 12.13 0.29 -1.46
CA PHE A 178 11.67 1.57 -0.91
C PHE A 178 11.09 2.49 -1.97
N THR A 179 11.74 2.55 -3.15
CA THR A 179 11.25 3.40 -4.24
C THR A 179 9.97 2.87 -4.84
N GLU A 180 9.82 1.55 -4.99
CA GLU A 180 8.59 0.94 -5.46
C GLU A 180 7.44 1.16 -4.47
N LEU A 181 7.70 1.00 -3.16
CA LEU A 181 6.73 1.31 -2.12
C LEU A 181 6.33 2.79 -2.15
N PHE A 182 7.28 3.71 -2.33
CA PHE A 182 6.99 5.14 -2.48
C PHE A 182 6.01 5.38 -3.63
N VAL A 183 6.30 4.85 -4.81
CA VAL A 183 5.43 5.01 -5.99
C VAL A 183 4.06 4.40 -5.73
N LEU A 184 4.01 3.19 -5.17
CA LEU A 184 2.76 2.50 -4.85
C LEU A 184 1.89 3.33 -3.90
N THR A 185 2.46 3.88 -2.82
CA THR A 185 1.70 4.68 -1.85
C THR A 185 1.14 5.97 -2.47
N GLN A 186 1.83 6.58 -3.43
CA GLN A 186 1.29 7.71 -4.18
C GLN A 186 0.12 7.29 -5.10
N LEU A 187 0.26 6.18 -5.82
CA LEU A 187 -0.76 5.68 -6.75
C LEU A 187 -2.04 5.20 -6.04
N ILE A 188 -1.93 4.63 -4.85
CA ILE A 188 -3.08 4.18 -4.05
C ILE A 188 -4.00 5.35 -3.69
N THR A 189 -3.46 6.56 -3.50
CA THR A 189 -4.28 7.75 -3.19
C THR A 189 -5.24 8.13 -4.32
N GLU A 190 -5.01 7.65 -5.52
CA GLU A 190 -5.81 7.94 -6.71
C GLU A 190 -6.99 6.97 -6.91
N ASP A 191 -7.14 5.97 -6.02
CA ASP A 191 -8.21 4.96 -6.04
C ASP A 191 -8.29 4.19 -7.38
N LEU A 192 -7.14 3.91 -7.99
CA LEU A 192 -7.03 3.19 -9.24
C LEU A 192 -6.76 1.69 -9.02
N PRO A 193 -7.26 0.81 -9.90
CA PRO A 193 -6.86 -0.60 -9.91
C PRO A 193 -5.37 -0.74 -10.22
N ILE A 194 -4.61 -1.31 -9.27
CA ILE A 194 -3.16 -1.49 -9.36
C ILE A 194 -2.83 -2.97 -9.31
N TYR A 195 -1.98 -3.41 -10.23
CA TYR A 195 -1.49 -4.77 -10.38
C TYR A 195 0.01 -4.76 -10.69
N TYR A 196 0.60 -5.93 -10.85
CA TYR A 196 1.91 -6.08 -11.44
C TYR A 196 1.90 -7.19 -12.50
N PHE A 197 2.95 -7.27 -13.31
CA PHE A 197 3.12 -8.33 -14.29
C PHE A 197 4.46 -9.02 -14.09
N SER A 198 4.47 -10.34 -14.19
CA SER A 198 5.70 -11.11 -14.38
C SER A 198 5.45 -12.25 -15.35
N SER A 199 6.39 -12.46 -16.30
CA SER A 199 6.34 -13.63 -17.17
C SER A 199 6.53 -14.91 -16.36
N ASN A 200 6.01 -16.04 -16.86
CA ASN A 200 6.10 -17.34 -16.16
C ASN A 200 7.56 -17.78 -15.92
N ASP A 201 8.47 -17.36 -16.78
CA ASP A 201 9.92 -17.63 -16.65
C ASP A 201 10.66 -16.55 -15.84
N SER A 202 9.91 -15.58 -15.27
CA SER A 202 10.42 -14.44 -14.48
C SER A 202 11.46 -13.56 -15.20
N ARG A 203 11.57 -13.64 -16.53
CA ARG A 203 12.52 -12.84 -17.32
C ARG A 203 12.06 -11.42 -17.58
N VAL A 204 10.76 -11.22 -17.56
CA VAL A 204 10.13 -9.90 -17.75
C VAL A 204 9.24 -9.64 -16.56
N GLU A 205 9.53 -8.58 -15.83
CA GLU A 205 8.71 -8.09 -14.73
C GLU A 205 8.43 -6.61 -14.94
N ILE A 206 7.17 -6.20 -14.70
CA ILE A 206 6.73 -4.82 -14.66
C ILE A 206 6.29 -4.55 -13.23
N ASP A 207 6.92 -3.59 -12.59
CA ASP A 207 6.77 -3.34 -11.16
C ASP A 207 5.31 -3.07 -10.78
N LEU A 208 4.64 -2.19 -11.54
CA LEU A 208 3.22 -1.87 -11.36
C LEU A 208 2.52 -1.76 -12.71
N ILE A 209 1.26 -2.12 -12.76
CA ILE A 209 0.35 -1.90 -13.90
C ILE A 209 -0.92 -1.26 -13.37
N VAL A 210 -1.28 -0.12 -13.92
CA VAL A 210 -2.44 0.66 -13.49
C VAL A 210 -3.48 0.72 -14.60
N GLN A 211 -4.75 0.55 -14.23
CA GLN A 211 -5.86 0.80 -15.13
C GLN A 211 -6.48 2.17 -14.85
N LYS A 212 -6.47 3.06 -15.85
CA LYS A 212 -7.15 4.36 -15.82
C LYS A 212 -8.21 4.40 -16.91
N GLY A 213 -9.47 4.17 -16.54
CA GLY A 213 -10.56 4.02 -17.50
C GLY A 213 -10.32 2.87 -18.47
N ALA A 214 -10.21 3.18 -19.76
CA ALA A 214 -9.93 2.21 -20.83
C ALA A 214 -8.41 2.08 -21.14
N THR A 215 -7.54 2.75 -20.38
CA THR A 215 -6.09 2.75 -20.63
C THR A 215 -5.38 1.90 -19.60
N VAL A 216 -4.45 1.07 -20.07
CA VAL A 216 -3.51 0.31 -19.23
C VAL A 216 -2.14 0.96 -19.30
N VAL A 217 -1.54 1.25 -18.16
CA VAL A 217 -0.22 1.88 -18.09
C VAL A 217 0.73 0.98 -17.31
N PRO A 218 1.68 0.34 -18.00
CA PRO A 218 2.78 -0.38 -17.35
C PRO A 218 3.82 0.59 -16.83
N ILE A 219 4.17 0.42 -15.54
CA ILE A 219 5.07 1.31 -14.81
C ILE A 219 6.32 0.54 -14.37
N GLU A 220 7.47 1.05 -14.77
CA GLU A 220 8.78 0.61 -14.31
C GLU A 220 9.34 1.63 -13.32
N VAL A 221 9.75 1.20 -12.14
CA VAL A 221 10.31 2.07 -11.09
C VAL A 221 11.82 1.88 -11.01
N LYS A 222 12.57 2.97 -11.08
CA LYS A 222 14.04 2.93 -11.00
C LYS A 222 14.55 3.90 -9.95
N ALA A 223 15.25 3.36 -8.97
CA ALA A 223 15.85 4.12 -7.88
C ALA A 223 17.19 4.79 -8.25
N GLU A 224 17.79 4.43 -9.38
CA GLU A 224 19.10 4.89 -9.82
C GLU A 224 19.00 5.81 -11.05
N GLU A 225 20.09 6.60 -11.31
CA GLU A 225 20.19 7.44 -12.48
C GLU A 225 20.45 6.66 -13.77
N ASN A 226 21.20 5.54 -13.66
CA ASN A 226 21.57 4.73 -14.82
C ASN A 226 20.51 3.67 -15.09
N VAL A 227 19.54 4.01 -15.91
CA VAL A 227 18.28 3.26 -16.02
C VAL A 227 18.12 2.58 -17.36
N HIS A 228 18.44 1.28 -17.40
CA HIS A 228 18.03 0.43 -18.50
C HIS A 228 16.66 -0.20 -18.21
N ALA A 229 15.64 0.16 -18.97
CA ALA A 229 14.29 -0.38 -18.86
C ALA A 229 14.10 -1.60 -19.79
N LYS A 230 14.92 -2.64 -19.64
CA LYS A 230 14.89 -3.82 -20.53
C LYS A 230 13.56 -4.57 -20.45
N SER A 231 13.05 -4.78 -19.24
CA SER A 231 11.76 -5.45 -19.01
C SER A 231 10.63 -4.67 -19.63
N LEU A 232 10.54 -3.36 -19.37
CA LEU A 232 9.51 -2.50 -19.94
C LEU A 232 9.59 -2.49 -21.48
N ARG A 233 10.79 -2.37 -22.05
CA ARG A 233 10.96 -2.39 -23.51
C ARG A 233 10.52 -3.71 -24.12
N THR A 234 10.87 -4.82 -23.50
CA THR A 234 10.46 -6.15 -23.94
C THR A 234 8.95 -6.33 -23.85
N PHE A 235 8.35 -5.81 -22.77
CA PHE A 235 6.91 -5.87 -22.55
C PHE A 235 6.16 -5.02 -23.59
N ILE A 236 6.54 -3.76 -23.79
CA ILE A 236 5.92 -2.88 -24.80
C ILE A 236 6.13 -3.44 -26.21
N GLY A 237 7.27 -4.07 -26.50
CA GLY A 237 7.48 -4.73 -27.81
C GLY A 237 6.50 -5.86 -28.09
N LYS A 238 5.92 -6.49 -27.06
CA LYS A 238 4.84 -7.49 -27.17
C LYS A 238 3.44 -6.88 -27.13
N HIS A 239 3.31 -5.65 -26.64
CA HIS A 239 2.07 -4.90 -26.45
C HIS A 239 2.23 -3.49 -27.03
N PRO A 240 2.38 -3.38 -28.38
CA PRO A 240 2.70 -2.09 -29.03
C PRO A 240 1.55 -1.06 -28.93
N GLU A 241 0.37 -1.49 -28.55
CA GLU A 241 -0.78 -0.62 -28.24
C GLU A 241 -0.62 0.15 -26.91
N LEU A 242 0.32 -0.27 -26.06
CA LEU A 242 0.57 0.36 -24.77
C LEU A 242 1.78 1.31 -24.84
N LYS A 243 1.75 2.36 -24.03
CA LYS A 243 2.89 3.24 -23.79
C LYS A 243 3.38 3.02 -22.35
N GLY A 244 4.68 2.75 -22.18
CA GLY A 244 5.27 2.53 -20.88
C GLY A 244 5.48 3.83 -20.10
N LEU A 245 5.39 3.78 -18.78
CA LEU A 245 5.81 4.85 -17.88
C LEU A 245 7.03 4.37 -17.09
N ARG A 246 8.11 5.12 -17.11
CA ARG A 246 9.24 4.93 -16.22
C ARG A 246 9.27 6.06 -15.19
N LEU A 247 9.29 5.69 -13.93
CA LEU A 247 9.49 6.61 -12.81
C LEU A 247 10.91 6.47 -12.28
N SER A 248 11.71 7.52 -12.33
CA SER A 248 13.13 7.47 -11.99
C SER A 248 13.65 8.82 -11.45
N MET A 249 14.93 8.86 -11.06
CA MET A 249 15.59 10.10 -10.67
C MET A 249 15.91 11.02 -11.87
N MET A 250 15.74 10.52 -13.11
CA MET A 250 16.02 11.28 -14.34
C MET A 250 14.93 12.33 -14.63
N PRO A 251 15.28 13.44 -15.30
CA PRO A 251 14.30 14.43 -15.73
C PRO A 251 13.28 13.85 -16.71
N TYR A 252 12.21 14.60 -16.94
CA TYR A 252 11.17 14.26 -17.91
C TYR A 252 11.76 14.00 -19.30
N GLN A 253 11.35 12.88 -19.90
CA GLN A 253 11.65 12.51 -21.29
C GLN A 253 10.45 11.82 -21.89
N ASP A 254 10.05 12.23 -23.08
CA ASP A 254 9.02 11.55 -23.88
C ASP A 254 9.66 10.83 -25.06
N GLN A 255 9.40 9.53 -25.16
CA GLN A 255 9.81 8.67 -26.26
C GLN A 255 8.58 7.99 -26.85
N GLU A 256 8.67 7.53 -28.07
CA GLU A 256 7.56 6.90 -28.78
C GLU A 256 6.90 5.75 -27.97
N TRP A 257 7.72 4.90 -27.34
CA TRP A 257 7.26 3.69 -26.64
C TRP A 257 7.15 3.85 -25.12
N MET A 258 7.75 4.88 -24.54
CA MET A 258 7.68 5.15 -23.11
C MET A 258 7.88 6.63 -22.79
N GLU A 259 7.36 7.01 -21.63
CA GLU A 259 7.58 8.29 -20.99
C GLU A 259 8.40 8.10 -19.71
N ASN A 260 9.42 8.95 -19.48
CA ASN A 260 10.10 9.01 -18.18
C ASN A 260 9.63 10.22 -17.40
N ARG A 261 9.24 10.01 -16.16
CA ARG A 261 8.92 11.10 -15.23
C ARG A 261 9.77 11.00 -13.97
N PRO A 262 10.14 12.14 -13.39
CA PRO A 262 10.80 12.18 -12.09
C PRO A 262 9.92 11.55 -11.01
N LEU A 263 10.51 10.82 -10.06
CA LEU A 263 9.80 10.18 -8.95
C LEU A 263 8.88 11.12 -8.17
N TYR A 264 9.30 12.37 -7.96
CA TYR A 264 8.49 13.38 -7.25
C TYR A 264 7.23 13.82 -8.02
N ALA A 265 7.14 13.52 -9.30
CA ALA A 265 6.02 13.90 -10.16
C ALA A 265 4.98 12.76 -10.35
N VAL A 266 5.07 11.67 -9.57
CA VAL A 266 4.17 10.52 -9.69
C VAL A 266 2.71 10.91 -9.47
N GLY A 267 2.40 11.81 -8.52
CA GLY A 267 1.03 12.26 -8.25
C GLY A 267 0.41 13.17 -9.34
N ASN A 268 1.21 13.73 -10.23
CA ASN A 268 0.72 14.61 -11.30
C ASN A 268 0.45 13.86 -12.61
N TRP A 269 0.59 12.56 -12.60
CA TRP A 269 0.44 11.74 -13.79
C TRP A 269 -0.97 11.19 -13.96
N VAL A 270 -1.73 11.08 -12.89
CA VAL A 270 -3.07 10.48 -12.86
C VAL A 270 -4.17 11.49 -13.17
#